data_963d4c21b66ba1048030311c443a6528
#
_entry.id   963d4c21b66ba1048030311c443a6528
#
_cell.length_a   1.000
_cell.length_b   1.000
_cell.length_c   1.000
_cell.angle_alpha   90.00
_cell.angle_beta   90.00
_cell.angle_gamma   90.00
#
_symmetry.space_group_name_H-M   'P 1'
#
loop_
_entity.id
_entity.type
_entity.pdbx_description
1 polymer ?
#
loop_
_entity_poly.entity_id
_entity_poly.type
_entity_poly.pdbx_seq_one_letter_code
_entity_poly.pdbx_strand_id
1 'polypeptide(L)'
;MDTKRRQILKAGLLGTGAIAFGNPLQLSTAKNHASFNGKSLRILILGGTGFLGPHMVREALKRGHIVTLFNRGRTNSGLFPDLETLIGDRNNGLDALHGHNWDVVIDNSGYVPRHVMDSARLLAPVTSHYIYTSTVSAYASLAKPLNEDAPLAKIADESIEKVTPETYGPLKALCEKRVAEEFGGDRLSILRPTYVAGPGDHTDRYTYWLARTLLGGKMVWPGTPEDMIQIIDVRDLAKFTIDVADKNIIGTYNTVTPAGAFTMGDLLNDSLAVTGADMDPVWMDYEFIQAQGNIDEGAFPIWIPPISEYAGAALVSGERSVSQGLWNRPTRETARDTVAWWRTLPSERTENLRAGLSVELEKELLITKTNSG
;
A
#
# COMPACT_ATOMS: atom_id res chain seq x y z
N MET A 1 23.69 7.74 12.55
CA MET A 1 22.54 7.51 11.66
C MET A 1 21.51 6.72 12.46
N ASP A 2 20.42 7.34 12.67
CA ASP A 2 19.56 7.15 13.83
C ASP A 2 18.74 5.86 13.81
N THR A 3 18.80 5.13 14.92
CA THR A 3 18.08 3.87 15.15
C THR A 3 16.55 4.06 15.08
N LYS A 4 16.06 5.25 15.37
CA LYS A 4 14.62 5.60 15.43
C LYS A 4 13.91 5.60 14.08
N ARG A 5 14.56 6.09 13.00
CA ARG A 5 14.00 6.03 11.63
C ARG A 5 13.71 4.59 11.19
N ARG A 6 14.36 3.64 11.83
CA ARG A 6 14.35 2.23 11.47
C ARG A 6 13.14 1.46 12.00
N GLN A 7 12.48 1.97 13.03
CA GLN A 7 11.41 1.25 13.73
C GLN A 7 10.01 1.53 13.18
N ILE A 8 9.74 2.74 12.72
CA ILE A 8 8.42 3.14 12.17
C ILE A 8 8.05 2.34 10.90
N LEU A 9 9.04 1.86 10.17
CA LEU A 9 8.83 1.06 8.95
C LEU A 9 8.73 -0.46 9.21
N LYS A 10 8.92 -0.92 10.45
CA LYS A 10 8.99 -2.36 10.80
C LYS A 10 7.69 -3.14 10.57
N ALA A 11 6.54 -2.49 10.59
CA ALA A 11 5.24 -3.17 10.54
C ALA A 11 4.81 -3.70 9.15
N GLY A 12 5.68 -3.70 8.15
CA GLY A 12 5.29 -3.94 6.77
C GLY A 12 5.71 -5.25 6.09
N LEU A 13 6.59 -6.06 6.68
CA LEU A 13 7.36 -7.01 5.86
C LEU A 13 7.34 -8.49 6.24
N LEU A 14 6.72 -8.93 7.32
CA LEU A 14 6.73 -10.35 7.70
C LEU A 14 5.33 -10.96 7.62
N GLY A 15 5.11 -11.79 6.63
CA GLY A 15 3.89 -12.61 6.51
C GLY A 15 3.78 -13.36 5.19
N THR A 16 4.67 -14.31 4.94
CA THR A 16 4.47 -15.35 3.92
C THR A 16 3.77 -16.54 4.55
N GLY A 17 2.45 -16.49 4.67
CA GLY A 17 1.62 -17.64 5.05
C GLY A 17 0.59 -17.86 3.95
N ALA A 18 0.67 -18.98 3.23
CA ALA A 18 -0.37 -19.41 2.33
C ALA A 18 -1.56 -19.94 3.15
N ILE A 19 -2.71 -19.26 3.06
CA ILE A 19 -3.98 -19.77 3.57
C ILE A 19 -4.93 -19.92 2.38
N ALA A 20 -5.46 -21.13 2.21
CA ALA A 20 -6.46 -21.45 1.22
C ALA A 20 -7.79 -20.78 1.56
N PHE A 21 -8.36 -20.04 0.63
CA PHE A 21 -9.68 -19.42 0.76
C PHE A 21 -10.77 -20.38 0.27
N GLY A 22 -11.74 -20.64 1.14
CA GLY A 22 -12.96 -21.34 0.79
C GLY A 22 -13.97 -20.42 0.08
N ASN A 23 -14.62 -20.98 -0.91
CA ASN A 23 -15.78 -20.60 -1.73
C ASN A 23 -16.04 -19.12 -2.04
N PRO A 24 -16.07 -18.75 -3.33
CA PRO A 24 -16.54 -17.46 -3.79
C PRO A 24 -18.08 -17.39 -3.78
N LEU A 25 -18.63 -16.37 -3.15
CA LEU A 25 -20.00 -15.92 -3.39
C LEU A 25 -20.16 -15.60 -4.89
N GLN A 26 -21.09 -16.31 -5.54
CA GLN A 26 -21.52 -16.00 -6.90
C GLN A 26 -22.21 -14.62 -6.90
N LEU A 27 -21.46 -13.58 -7.22
CA LEU A 27 -22.03 -12.30 -7.61
C LEU A 27 -22.56 -12.44 -9.04
N SER A 28 -23.88 -12.39 -9.16
CA SER A 28 -24.61 -12.27 -10.41
C SER A 28 -23.99 -11.15 -11.27
N THR A 29 -23.45 -11.52 -12.41
CA THR A 29 -22.88 -10.59 -13.39
C THR A 29 -24.01 -9.90 -14.15
N ALA A 30 -24.49 -8.78 -13.63
CA ALA A 30 -25.17 -7.82 -14.48
C ALA A 30 -24.12 -7.18 -15.41
N LYS A 31 -24.15 -7.56 -16.68
CA LYS A 31 -23.34 -6.96 -17.75
C LYS A 31 -23.80 -5.53 -18.01
N ASN A 32 -23.30 -4.57 -17.21
CA ASN A 32 -23.26 -3.17 -17.63
C ASN A 32 -21.83 -2.88 -18.10
N HIS A 33 -21.53 -3.28 -19.33
CA HIS A 33 -20.36 -2.77 -20.05
C HIS A 33 -20.67 -1.30 -20.43
N ALA A 34 -20.23 -0.36 -19.60
CA ALA A 34 -19.96 0.98 -20.10
C ALA A 34 -18.88 0.81 -21.18
N SER A 35 -19.24 1.07 -22.44
CA SER A 35 -18.32 0.96 -23.57
C SER A 35 -17.19 1.98 -23.38
N PHE A 36 -16.01 1.47 -23.04
CA PHE A 36 -14.78 2.27 -23.07
C PHE A 36 -14.45 2.55 -24.54
N ASN A 37 -14.46 3.83 -24.95
CA ASN A 37 -14.19 4.28 -26.32
C ASN A 37 -12.67 4.36 -26.62
N GLY A 38 -11.80 3.82 -25.75
CA GLY A 38 -10.35 3.81 -25.91
C GLY A 38 -9.83 2.54 -26.59
N LYS A 39 -8.56 2.57 -27.03
CA LYS A 39 -7.87 1.39 -27.56
C LYS A 39 -7.68 0.36 -26.44
N SER A 40 -8.08 -0.90 -26.66
CA SER A 40 -7.74 -2.00 -25.74
C SER A 40 -6.23 -2.20 -25.70
N LEU A 41 -5.64 -2.11 -24.50
CA LEU A 41 -4.21 -2.30 -24.25
C LEU A 41 -3.94 -3.75 -23.83
N ARG A 42 -2.77 -4.27 -24.21
CA ARG A 42 -2.20 -5.49 -23.66
C ARG A 42 -1.35 -5.13 -22.45
N ILE A 43 -1.80 -5.50 -21.26
CA ILE A 43 -1.19 -5.11 -19.99
C ILE A 43 -0.60 -6.34 -19.31
N LEU A 44 0.70 -6.33 -19.06
CA LEU A 44 1.36 -7.29 -18.17
C LEU A 44 1.35 -6.73 -16.73
N ILE A 45 0.89 -7.53 -15.77
CA ILE A 45 0.94 -7.16 -14.34
C ILE A 45 1.89 -8.12 -13.62
N LEU A 46 3.02 -7.58 -13.15
CA LEU A 46 3.96 -8.29 -12.28
C LEU A 46 3.45 -8.21 -10.83
N GLY A 47 2.94 -9.32 -10.30
CA GLY A 47 2.33 -9.36 -8.95
C GLY A 47 0.83 -9.08 -8.93
N GLY A 48 0.06 -9.65 -9.85
CA GLY A 48 -1.38 -9.43 -10.02
C GLY A 48 -2.30 -10.04 -8.97
N THR A 49 -1.81 -10.89 -8.05
CA THR A 49 -2.65 -11.68 -7.13
C THR A 49 -2.44 -11.38 -5.63
N GLY A 50 -1.61 -10.38 -5.30
CA GLY A 50 -1.41 -9.88 -3.92
C GLY A 50 -2.52 -8.90 -3.49
N PHE A 51 -2.15 -7.82 -2.78
CA PHE A 51 -3.11 -6.82 -2.31
C PHE A 51 -3.53 -5.85 -3.43
N LEU A 52 -2.56 -5.13 -4.02
CA LEU A 52 -2.81 -4.11 -5.03
C LEU A 52 -3.27 -4.71 -6.36
N GLY A 53 -2.60 -5.78 -6.77
CA GLY A 53 -2.78 -6.40 -8.07
C GLY A 53 -4.23 -6.72 -8.43
N PRO A 54 -5.02 -7.38 -7.57
CA PRO A 54 -6.40 -7.73 -7.87
C PRO A 54 -7.29 -6.54 -8.19
N HIS A 55 -7.05 -5.39 -7.58
CA HIS A 55 -7.80 -4.16 -7.87
C HIS A 55 -7.42 -3.58 -9.23
N MET A 56 -6.13 -3.59 -9.57
CA MET A 56 -5.64 -3.15 -10.88
C MET A 56 -6.11 -4.08 -12.01
N VAL A 57 -6.06 -5.39 -11.79
CA VAL A 57 -6.61 -6.39 -12.73
C VAL A 57 -8.09 -6.13 -13.01
N ARG A 58 -8.92 -5.99 -11.95
CA ARG A 58 -10.35 -5.75 -12.12
C ARG A 58 -10.65 -4.43 -12.83
N GLU A 59 -9.91 -3.37 -12.51
CA GLU A 59 -10.10 -2.08 -13.18
C GLU A 59 -9.66 -2.14 -14.66
N ALA A 60 -8.55 -2.81 -14.98
CA ALA A 60 -8.11 -3.02 -16.37
C ALA A 60 -9.14 -3.83 -17.17
N LEU A 61 -9.63 -4.95 -16.63
CA LEU A 61 -10.65 -5.77 -17.27
C LEU A 61 -11.98 -5.02 -17.48
N LYS A 62 -12.40 -4.22 -16.47
CA LYS A 62 -13.59 -3.37 -16.55
C LYS A 62 -13.53 -2.40 -17.72
N ARG A 63 -12.32 -1.93 -18.07
CA ARG A 63 -12.08 -1.04 -19.23
C ARG A 63 -11.82 -1.78 -20.54
N GLY A 64 -11.91 -3.10 -20.55
CA GLY A 64 -11.75 -3.92 -21.77
C GLY A 64 -10.31 -4.14 -22.22
N HIS A 65 -9.35 -3.99 -21.32
CA HIS A 65 -7.96 -4.33 -21.60
C HIS A 65 -7.72 -5.85 -21.57
N ILE A 66 -6.68 -6.30 -22.26
CA ILE A 66 -6.21 -7.67 -22.25
C ILE A 66 -5.11 -7.76 -21.17
N VAL A 67 -5.35 -8.54 -20.13
CA VAL A 67 -4.45 -8.64 -18.98
C VAL A 67 -3.74 -9.99 -18.98
N THR A 68 -2.43 -9.96 -18.90
CA THR A 68 -1.55 -11.12 -18.62
C THR A 68 -0.93 -10.93 -17.23
N LEU A 69 -0.91 -11.99 -16.42
CA LEU A 69 -0.28 -11.97 -15.11
C LEU A 69 1.08 -12.67 -15.16
N PHE A 70 2.04 -12.14 -14.38
CA PHE A 70 3.28 -12.85 -14.08
C PHE A 70 3.47 -12.94 -12.57
N ASN A 71 3.53 -14.16 -12.06
CA ASN A 71 3.68 -14.42 -10.62
C ASN A 71 4.20 -15.85 -10.35
N ARG A 72 4.50 -16.14 -9.08
CA ARG A 72 5.05 -17.45 -8.65
C ARG A 72 3.99 -18.54 -8.50
N GLY A 73 2.73 -18.27 -8.76
CA GLY A 73 1.63 -19.23 -8.56
C GLY A 73 1.35 -19.62 -7.11
N ARG A 74 1.84 -18.86 -6.10
CA ARG A 74 1.75 -19.22 -4.68
C ARG A 74 0.64 -18.48 -3.92
N THR A 75 0.35 -17.24 -4.30
CA THR A 75 -0.61 -16.39 -3.61
C THR A 75 -1.85 -16.26 -4.48
N ASN A 76 -3.02 -16.67 -3.97
CA ASN A 76 -4.32 -16.56 -4.63
C ASN A 76 -4.28 -16.98 -6.12
N SER A 77 -3.64 -18.13 -6.40
CA SER A 77 -3.38 -18.59 -7.77
C SER A 77 -4.65 -18.86 -8.60
N GLY A 78 -5.78 -19.13 -7.93
CA GLY A 78 -7.09 -19.31 -8.58
C GLY A 78 -7.96 -18.06 -8.67
N LEU A 79 -7.44 -16.87 -8.34
CA LEU A 79 -8.26 -15.65 -8.26
C LEU A 79 -8.78 -15.17 -9.62
N PHE A 80 -8.03 -15.43 -10.68
CA PHE A 80 -8.36 -15.06 -12.07
C PHE A 80 -8.13 -16.25 -13.01
N PRO A 81 -8.99 -17.30 -12.96
CA PRO A 81 -8.76 -18.54 -13.70
C PRO A 81 -8.82 -18.37 -15.22
N ASP A 82 -9.52 -17.33 -15.69
CA ASP A 82 -9.69 -17.05 -17.12
C ASP A 82 -8.59 -16.17 -17.71
N LEU A 83 -7.65 -15.70 -16.91
CA LEU A 83 -6.54 -14.87 -17.38
C LEU A 83 -5.30 -15.71 -17.68
N GLU A 84 -4.61 -15.34 -18.77
CA GLU A 84 -3.28 -15.84 -19.03
C GLU A 84 -2.38 -15.53 -17.84
N THR A 85 -1.79 -16.57 -17.25
CA THR A 85 -0.88 -16.44 -16.13
C THR A 85 0.44 -17.12 -16.45
N LEU A 86 1.47 -16.32 -16.63
CA LEU A 86 2.84 -16.75 -16.82
C LEU A 86 3.46 -17.02 -15.44
N ILE A 87 3.84 -18.28 -15.20
CA ILE A 87 4.43 -18.69 -13.92
C ILE A 87 5.95 -18.54 -13.99
N GLY A 88 6.49 -17.79 -13.03
CA GLY A 88 7.92 -17.58 -12.92
C GLY A 88 8.30 -16.85 -11.62
N ASP A 89 9.60 -16.76 -11.36
CA ASP A 89 10.15 -16.02 -10.23
C ASP A 89 11.08 -14.92 -10.75
N ARG A 90 10.95 -13.71 -10.22
CA ARG A 90 11.86 -12.60 -10.58
C ARG A 90 13.31 -12.88 -10.19
N ASN A 91 13.53 -13.81 -9.27
CA ASN A 91 14.85 -14.30 -8.93
C ASN A 91 15.27 -15.43 -9.90
N ASN A 92 15.81 -15.04 -11.06
CA ASN A 92 16.36 -15.94 -12.10
C ASN A 92 15.34 -16.89 -12.78
N GLY A 93 14.06 -16.55 -12.82
CA GLY A 93 13.02 -17.36 -13.47
C GLY A 93 12.09 -16.52 -14.33
N LEU A 94 12.65 -15.78 -15.32
CA LEU A 94 11.91 -14.87 -16.21
C LEU A 94 11.57 -15.49 -17.56
N ASP A 95 11.89 -16.77 -17.77
CA ASP A 95 11.79 -17.43 -19.10
C ASP A 95 10.38 -17.34 -19.70
N ALA A 96 9.34 -17.41 -18.85
CA ALA A 96 7.96 -17.31 -19.29
C ALA A 96 7.59 -15.94 -19.90
N LEU A 97 8.42 -14.91 -19.74
CA LEU A 97 8.20 -13.58 -20.33
C LEU A 97 8.75 -13.46 -21.75
N HIS A 98 9.56 -14.40 -22.22
CA HIS A 98 10.12 -14.34 -23.57
C HIS A 98 9.06 -14.59 -24.65
N GLY A 99 9.21 -13.93 -25.79
CA GLY A 99 8.35 -14.10 -26.95
C GLY A 99 7.02 -13.36 -26.92
N HIS A 100 6.78 -12.57 -25.88
CA HIS A 100 5.59 -11.74 -25.72
C HIS A 100 5.88 -10.25 -25.96
N ASN A 101 4.81 -9.49 -26.23
CA ASN A 101 4.85 -8.03 -26.32
C ASN A 101 3.67 -7.43 -25.59
N TRP A 102 3.89 -6.34 -24.88
CA TRP A 102 2.85 -5.60 -24.16
C TRP A 102 2.85 -4.12 -24.51
N ASP A 103 1.68 -3.49 -24.45
CA ASP A 103 1.58 -2.04 -24.56
C ASP A 103 2.07 -1.40 -23.25
N VAL A 104 1.69 -2.02 -22.10
CA VAL A 104 2.01 -1.52 -20.75
C VAL A 104 2.45 -2.67 -19.84
N VAL A 105 3.44 -2.40 -19.00
CA VAL A 105 3.81 -3.24 -17.85
C VAL A 105 3.50 -2.49 -16.56
N ILE A 106 2.79 -3.14 -15.62
CA ILE A 106 2.55 -2.63 -14.27
C ILE A 106 3.31 -3.50 -13.28
N ASP A 107 4.27 -2.92 -12.57
CA ASP A 107 5.12 -3.65 -11.62
C ASP A 107 4.74 -3.32 -10.17
N ASN A 108 4.03 -4.25 -9.53
CA ASN A 108 3.62 -4.18 -8.13
C ASN A 108 4.52 -4.99 -7.18
N SER A 109 5.49 -5.73 -7.71
CA SER A 109 6.28 -6.73 -6.95
C SER A 109 7.77 -6.46 -6.94
N GLY A 110 8.19 -5.26 -7.30
CA GLY A 110 9.58 -4.83 -7.35
C GLY A 110 10.10 -4.35 -5.99
N TYR A 111 10.86 -5.19 -5.28
CA TYR A 111 11.46 -4.87 -3.98
C TYR A 111 12.98 -4.98 -3.97
N VAL A 112 13.55 -5.81 -4.84
CA VAL A 112 14.98 -6.07 -4.96
C VAL A 112 15.49 -5.46 -6.25
N PRO A 113 16.49 -4.56 -6.21
CA PRO A 113 16.96 -3.83 -7.40
C PRO A 113 17.40 -4.72 -8.56
N ARG A 114 18.10 -5.82 -8.28
CA ARG A 114 18.50 -6.79 -9.32
C ARG A 114 17.28 -7.41 -10.00
N HIS A 115 16.28 -7.87 -9.22
CA HIS A 115 15.07 -8.48 -9.78
C HIS A 115 14.29 -7.49 -10.65
N VAL A 116 14.27 -6.22 -10.27
CA VAL A 116 13.63 -5.15 -11.04
C VAL A 116 14.42 -4.88 -12.32
N MET A 117 15.74 -4.74 -12.21
CA MET A 117 16.62 -4.51 -13.35
C MET A 117 16.51 -5.63 -14.38
N ASP A 118 16.60 -6.90 -13.94
CA ASP A 118 16.56 -8.06 -14.84
C ASP A 118 15.24 -8.12 -15.62
N SER A 119 14.11 -7.92 -14.93
CA SER A 119 12.80 -7.89 -15.61
C SER A 119 12.61 -6.64 -16.47
N ALA A 120 13.07 -5.46 -16.04
CA ALA A 120 12.98 -4.23 -16.82
C ALA A 120 13.80 -4.34 -18.12
N ARG A 121 15.03 -4.85 -18.03
CA ARG A 121 15.91 -5.08 -19.20
C ARG A 121 15.27 -6.02 -20.22
N LEU A 122 14.67 -7.12 -19.75
CA LEU A 122 13.98 -8.08 -20.62
C LEU A 122 12.76 -7.45 -21.29
N LEU A 123 12.02 -6.61 -20.58
CA LEU A 123 10.75 -6.06 -21.04
C LEU A 123 10.91 -4.75 -21.86
N ALA A 124 11.98 -4.00 -21.68
CA ALA A 124 12.16 -2.70 -22.34
C ALA A 124 12.10 -2.75 -23.89
N PRO A 125 12.64 -3.79 -24.59
CA PRO A 125 12.52 -3.88 -26.05
C PRO A 125 11.11 -4.17 -26.56
N VAL A 126 10.23 -4.72 -25.70
CA VAL A 126 8.90 -5.26 -26.07
C VAL A 126 7.73 -4.58 -25.38
N THR A 127 7.98 -3.42 -24.73
CA THR A 127 6.97 -2.67 -23.96
C THR A 127 7.09 -1.18 -24.24
N SER A 128 5.96 -0.52 -24.46
CA SER A 128 5.93 0.92 -24.75
C SER A 128 5.91 1.77 -23.48
N HIS A 129 5.32 1.29 -22.37
CA HIS A 129 5.16 2.05 -21.13
C HIS A 129 5.33 1.14 -19.91
N TYR A 130 6.18 1.53 -18.96
CA TYR A 130 6.39 0.83 -17.70
C TYR A 130 5.88 1.68 -16.53
N ILE A 131 5.01 1.10 -15.70
CA ILE A 131 4.45 1.73 -14.51
C ILE A 131 4.99 0.99 -13.29
N TYR A 132 5.80 1.66 -12.49
CA TYR A 132 6.42 1.10 -11.30
C TYR A 132 5.72 1.58 -10.03
N THR A 133 5.23 0.65 -9.23
CA THR A 133 4.69 0.96 -7.90
C THR A 133 5.84 1.04 -6.89
N SER A 134 6.22 2.26 -6.53
CA SER A 134 7.22 2.59 -5.52
C SER A 134 6.58 2.85 -4.15
N THR A 135 7.04 3.85 -3.41
CA THR A 135 6.57 4.24 -2.07
C THR A 135 7.08 5.63 -1.68
N VAL A 136 6.35 6.35 -0.84
CA VAL A 136 6.86 7.57 -0.19
C VAL A 136 8.06 7.29 0.75
N SER A 137 8.24 6.05 1.20
CA SER A 137 9.42 5.64 1.99
C SER A 137 10.73 5.73 1.20
N ALA A 138 10.68 5.89 -0.13
CA ALA A 138 11.86 6.09 -0.97
C ALA A 138 12.53 7.46 -0.76
N TYR A 139 11.86 8.43 -0.13
CA TYR A 139 12.47 9.73 0.16
C TYR A 139 13.53 9.67 1.25
N ALA A 140 14.54 10.53 1.13
CA ALA A 140 15.66 10.57 2.06
C ALA A 140 15.29 11.06 3.46
N SER A 141 14.26 11.89 3.59
CA SER A 141 13.80 12.47 4.85
C SER A 141 12.31 12.77 4.79
N LEU A 142 11.64 12.63 5.94
CA LEU A 142 10.25 13.01 6.16
C LEU A 142 10.13 14.13 7.20
N ALA A 143 11.21 14.86 7.49
CA ALA A 143 11.23 15.92 8.49
C ALA A 143 10.46 17.19 8.06
N LYS A 144 10.17 17.35 6.78
CA LYS A 144 9.46 18.51 6.23
C LYS A 144 8.45 18.05 5.17
N PRO A 145 7.42 18.86 4.91
CA PRO A 145 6.57 18.67 3.74
C PRO A 145 7.42 18.52 2.48
N LEU A 146 7.05 17.61 1.61
CA LEU A 146 7.81 17.30 0.39
C LEU A 146 6.91 17.00 -0.80
N ASN A 147 7.48 17.11 -1.99
CA ASN A 147 6.88 16.72 -3.26
C ASN A 147 7.79 15.70 -3.98
N GLU A 148 7.44 15.37 -5.23
CA GLU A 148 8.14 14.37 -6.03
C GLU A 148 9.60 14.70 -6.36
N ASP A 149 9.99 15.97 -6.23
CA ASP A 149 11.36 16.45 -6.54
C ASP A 149 12.31 16.34 -5.33
N ALA A 150 11.77 15.91 -4.17
CA ALA A 150 12.58 15.74 -2.96
C ALA A 150 13.63 14.62 -3.13
N PRO A 151 14.79 14.73 -2.48
CA PRO A 151 15.88 13.76 -2.57
C PRO A 151 15.43 12.36 -2.13
N LEU A 152 15.91 11.33 -2.86
CA LEU A 152 15.68 9.94 -2.52
C LEU A 152 16.72 9.40 -1.53
N ALA A 153 16.31 8.41 -0.78
CA ALA A 153 17.17 7.65 0.11
C ALA A 153 18.25 6.89 -0.70
N LYS A 154 19.43 6.78 -0.11
CA LYS A 154 20.56 6.07 -0.71
C LYS A 154 20.96 4.90 0.18
N ILE A 155 21.42 3.82 -0.44
CA ILE A 155 22.03 2.68 0.23
C ILE A 155 23.51 2.66 -0.11
N ALA A 156 24.36 2.46 0.89
CA ALA A 156 25.81 2.48 0.69
C ALA A 156 26.33 1.27 -0.09
N ASP A 157 25.70 0.12 0.12
CA ASP A 157 25.99 -1.11 -0.60
C ASP A 157 24.77 -1.48 -1.46
N GLU A 158 24.87 -1.21 -2.77
CA GLU A 158 23.82 -1.50 -3.74
C GLU A 158 23.63 -3.02 -4.02
N SER A 159 24.50 -3.89 -3.47
CA SER A 159 24.37 -5.36 -3.60
C SER A 159 23.40 -5.97 -2.59
N ILE A 160 22.95 -5.20 -1.61
CA ILE A 160 22.00 -5.67 -0.60
C ILE A 160 20.66 -6.03 -1.27
N GLU A 161 20.23 -7.28 -1.10
CA GLU A 161 18.92 -7.78 -1.55
C GLU A 161 17.95 -8.05 -0.41
N LYS A 162 18.45 -8.06 0.84
CA LYS A 162 17.59 -8.30 2.00
C LYS A 162 16.73 -7.08 2.29
N VAL A 163 15.42 -7.26 2.14
CA VAL A 163 14.43 -6.22 2.45
C VAL A 163 14.14 -6.28 3.95
N THR A 164 14.49 -5.21 4.64
CA THR A 164 14.19 -4.97 6.06
C THR A 164 13.55 -3.59 6.19
N PRO A 165 13.00 -3.21 7.33
CA PRO A 165 12.49 -1.85 7.53
C PRO A 165 13.51 -0.76 7.17
N GLU A 166 14.78 -0.98 7.50
CA GLU A 166 15.87 -0.06 7.25
C GLU A 166 16.26 0.03 5.76
N THR A 167 16.20 -1.09 5.05
CA THR A 167 16.62 -1.17 3.64
C THR A 167 15.47 -0.94 2.68
N TYR A 168 14.21 -1.06 3.11
CA TYR A 168 13.03 -0.99 2.24
C TYR A 168 12.99 0.30 1.42
N GLY A 169 13.03 1.47 2.05
CA GLY A 169 12.99 2.75 1.36
C GLY A 169 14.16 2.94 0.38
N PRO A 170 15.43 2.79 0.84
CA PRO A 170 16.60 2.86 -0.03
C PRO A 170 16.59 1.86 -1.19
N LEU A 171 16.13 0.62 -0.97
CA LEU A 171 16.01 -0.39 -2.04
C LEU A 171 14.92 -0.01 -3.05
N LYS A 172 13.79 0.54 -2.60
CA LYS A 172 12.74 1.04 -3.50
C LYS A 172 13.25 2.21 -4.35
N ALA A 173 14.00 3.15 -3.76
CA ALA A 173 14.65 4.23 -4.49
C ALA A 173 15.65 3.71 -5.53
N LEU A 174 16.43 2.67 -5.18
CA LEU A 174 17.36 2.03 -6.11
C LEU A 174 16.61 1.27 -7.22
N CYS A 175 15.47 0.64 -6.93
CA CYS A 175 14.61 0.04 -7.94
C CYS A 175 14.10 1.08 -8.95
N GLU A 176 13.66 2.26 -8.51
CA GLU A 176 13.27 3.36 -9.40
C GLU A 176 14.41 3.73 -10.36
N LYS A 177 15.64 3.87 -9.84
CA LYS A 177 16.84 4.14 -10.65
C LYS A 177 17.07 3.04 -11.70
N ARG A 178 16.99 1.76 -11.30
CA ARG A 178 17.21 0.62 -12.21
C ARG A 178 16.18 0.56 -13.34
N VAL A 179 14.91 0.84 -13.06
CA VAL A 179 13.89 0.91 -14.13
C VAL A 179 14.16 2.09 -15.06
N ALA A 180 14.52 3.25 -14.51
CA ALA A 180 14.83 4.43 -15.31
C ALA A 180 16.06 4.24 -16.23
N GLU A 181 17.04 3.46 -15.81
CA GLU A 181 18.20 3.08 -16.63
C GLU A 181 17.80 2.25 -17.87
N GLU A 182 16.76 1.42 -17.78
CA GLU A 182 16.32 0.53 -18.86
C GLU A 182 15.22 1.14 -19.76
N PHE A 183 14.29 1.93 -19.19
CA PHE A 183 13.15 2.50 -19.91
C PHE A 183 13.32 3.97 -20.32
N GLY A 184 14.26 4.69 -19.71
CA GLY A 184 14.36 6.13 -19.91
C GLY A 184 13.23 6.90 -19.22
N GLY A 185 13.28 8.24 -19.29
CA GLY A 185 12.28 9.12 -18.67
C GLY A 185 11.00 9.30 -19.48
N ASP A 186 10.98 8.90 -20.73
CA ASP A 186 9.88 9.08 -21.69
C ASP A 186 8.90 7.90 -21.78
N ARG A 187 9.23 6.77 -21.15
CA ARG A 187 8.42 5.55 -21.13
C ARG A 187 8.19 5.00 -19.71
N LEU A 188 8.43 5.80 -18.67
CA LEU A 188 8.38 5.36 -17.28
C LEU A 188 7.44 6.23 -16.46
N SER A 189 6.59 5.56 -15.70
CA SER A 189 5.80 6.20 -14.63
C SER A 189 6.12 5.55 -13.30
N ILE A 190 6.38 6.36 -12.29
CA ILE A 190 6.66 5.94 -10.93
C ILE A 190 5.54 6.43 -10.03
N LEU A 191 4.84 5.51 -9.39
CA LEU A 191 3.80 5.82 -8.41
C LEU A 191 4.34 5.57 -7.01
N ARG A 192 4.35 6.61 -6.17
CA ARG A 192 4.81 6.55 -4.78
C ARG A 192 3.61 6.62 -3.82
N PRO A 193 2.92 5.51 -3.54
CA PRO A 193 1.87 5.48 -2.53
C PRO A 193 2.43 5.65 -1.12
N THR A 194 1.58 6.20 -0.24
CA THR A 194 1.69 6.11 1.21
C THR A 194 1.09 4.79 1.71
N TYR A 195 0.56 4.75 2.95
CA TYR A 195 -0.16 3.58 3.45
C TYR A 195 -1.37 3.28 2.57
N VAL A 196 -1.33 2.13 1.91
CA VAL A 196 -2.47 1.67 1.10
C VAL A 196 -3.50 1.04 2.01
N ALA A 197 -4.73 1.55 1.95
CA ALA A 197 -5.86 1.14 2.78
C ALA A 197 -6.96 0.51 1.91
N GLY A 198 -7.83 -0.29 2.52
CA GLY A 198 -9.02 -0.79 1.83
C GLY A 198 -9.17 -2.31 1.85
N PRO A 199 -10.20 -2.84 1.19
CA PRO A 199 -10.50 -4.27 1.16
C PRO A 199 -9.34 -5.09 0.58
N GLY A 200 -8.97 -6.17 1.27
CA GLY A 200 -7.87 -7.05 0.85
C GLY A 200 -6.53 -6.73 1.49
N ASP A 201 -6.44 -5.71 2.35
CA ASP A 201 -5.21 -5.41 3.10
C ASP A 201 -4.85 -6.56 4.03
N HIS A 202 -3.81 -7.30 3.63
CA HIS A 202 -3.29 -8.41 4.43
C HIS A 202 -2.31 -7.98 5.51
N THR A 203 -1.95 -6.70 5.56
CA THR A 203 -1.03 -6.15 6.57
C THR A 203 -1.73 -5.69 7.84
N ASP A 204 -3.03 -5.48 7.76
CA ASP A 204 -3.94 -4.98 8.80
C ASP A 204 -3.62 -3.57 9.30
N ARG A 205 -2.72 -2.82 8.67
CA ARG A 205 -2.30 -1.52 9.20
C ARG A 205 -3.44 -0.51 9.29
N TYR A 206 -4.29 -0.43 8.26
CA TYR A 206 -5.52 0.36 8.31
C TYR A 206 -6.64 -0.41 8.98
N THR A 207 -6.77 -1.68 8.67
CA THR A 207 -7.81 -2.59 9.16
C THR A 207 -7.81 -2.70 10.69
N TYR A 208 -6.65 -2.61 11.35
CA TYR A 208 -6.52 -2.64 12.81
C TYR A 208 -7.48 -1.66 13.50
N TRP A 209 -7.52 -0.41 13.07
CA TRP A 209 -8.35 0.62 13.69
C TRP A 209 -9.84 0.25 13.66
N LEU A 210 -10.29 -0.24 12.51
CA LEU A 210 -11.68 -0.64 12.29
C LEU A 210 -12.02 -1.93 13.04
N ALA A 211 -11.16 -2.93 12.94
CA ALA A 211 -11.35 -4.23 13.59
C ALA A 211 -11.33 -4.12 15.11
N ARG A 212 -10.42 -3.31 15.65
CA ARG A 212 -10.35 -3.07 17.10
C ARG A 212 -11.57 -2.26 17.60
N THR A 213 -12.01 -1.25 16.83
CA THR A 213 -13.24 -0.49 17.13
C THR A 213 -14.47 -1.40 17.18
N LEU A 214 -14.59 -2.40 16.29
CA LEU A 214 -15.71 -3.37 16.29
C LEU A 214 -15.85 -4.13 17.62
N LEU A 215 -14.76 -4.30 18.37
CA LEU A 215 -14.79 -5.00 19.66
C LEU A 215 -15.38 -4.15 20.80
N GLY A 216 -15.50 -2.82 20.60
CA GLY A 216 -16.02 -1.90 21.59
C GLY A 216 -15.11 -1.71 22.81
N GLY A 217 -15.69 -1.11 23.87
CA GLY A 217 -15.01 -0.83 25.13
C GLY A 217 -13.92 0.23 25.01
N LYS A 218 -13.04 0.33 26.00
CA LYS A 218 -11.93 1.28 25.95
C LYS A 218 -10.86 0.85 24.94
N MET A 219 -10.41 1.79 24.10
CA MET A 219 -9.38 1.57 23.09
C MET A 219 -8.32 2.67 23.17
N VAL A 220 -7.05 2.27 23.13
CA VAL A 220 -5.94 3.23 23.09
C VAL A 220 -5.86 3.89 21.71
N TRP A 221 -5.80 5.23 21.72
CA TRP A 221 -5.53 6.06 20.53
C TRP A 221 -4.28 6.90 20.76
N PRO A 222 -3.28 6.83 19.87
CA PRO A 222 -2.02 7.56 20.04
C PRO A 222 -2.17 9.02 19.62
N GLY A 223 -1.35 9.88 20.22
CA GLY A 223 -1.27 11.29 19.88
C GLY A 223 -2.51 12.06 20.25
N THR A 224 -2.97 12.89 19.35
CA THR A 224 -4.16 13.74 19.48
C THR A 224 -5.09 13.57 18.28
N PRO A 225 -6.38 13.98 18.41
CA PRO A 225 -7.31 13.97 17.27
C PRO A 225 -6.84 14.78 16.07
N GLU A 226 -6.00 15.79 16.29
CA GLU A 226 -5.48 16.70 15.28
C GLU A 226 -4.26 16.14 14.53
N ASP A 227 -3.67 15.05 15.01
CA ASP A 227 -2.51 14.43 14.36
C ASP A 227 -2.86 13.99 12.95
N MET A 228 -2.13 14.55 11.98
CA MET A 228 -2.34 14.29 10.56
C MET A 228 -1.83 12.91 10.17
N ILE A 229 -2.58 12.23 9.32
CA ILE A 229 -2.21 10.96 8.70
C ILE A 229 -2.49 11.01 7.20
N GLN A 230 -1.82 10.16 6.43
CA GLN A 230 -2.08 10.01 5.01
C GLN A 230 -2.24 8.54 4.63
N ILE A 231 -3.27 8.28 3.83
CA ILE A 231 -3.54 6.97 3.22
C ILE A 231 -3.79 7.13 1.72
N ILE A 232 -3.92 6.02 1.03
CA ILE A 232 -4.54 5.94 -0.30
C ILE A 232 -5.43 4.69 -0.34
N ASP A 233 -6.67 4.84 -0.79
CA ASP A 233 -7.52 3.66 -1.02
C ASP A 233 -6.95 2.83 -2.17
N VAL A 234 -6.85 1.53 -1.99
CA VAL A 234 -6.30 0.60 -2.98
C VAL A 234 -7.02 0.66 -4.33
N ARG A 235 -8.31 0.99 -4.33
CA ARG A 235 -9.14 1.12 -5.54
C ARG A 235 -8.88 2.43 -6.27
N ASP A 236 -8.57 3.51 -5.54
CA ASP A 236 -8.22 4.81 -6.12
C ASP A 236 -6.81 4.76 -6.71
N LEU A 237 -5.88 4.10 -6.01
CA LEU A 237 -4.56 3.79 -6.55
C LEU A 237 -4.67 2.93 -7.82
N ALA A 238 -5.49 1.87 -7.80
CA ALA A 238 -5.70 1.00 -8.95
C ALA A 238 -6.30 1.75 -10.13
N LYS A 239 -7.35 2.55 -9.88
CA LYS A 239 -7.99 3.39 -10.91
C LYS A 239 -6.98 4.36 -11.52
N PHE A 240 -6.20 5.07 -10.70
CA PHE A 240 -5.20 6.01 -11.19
C PHE A 240 -4.08 5.29 -11.96
N THR A 241 -3.64 4.11 -11.52
CA THR A 241 -2.66 3.32 -12.27
C THR A 241 -3.14 2.99 -13.68
N ILE A 242 -4.42 2.62 -13.83
CA ILE A 242 -4.98 2.35 -15.16
C ILE A 242 -5.23 3.66 -15.94
N ASP A 243 -5.60 4.77 -15.28
CA ASP A 243 -5.65 6.09 -15.93
C ASP A 243 -4.27 6.50 -16.50
N VAL A 244 -3.19 6.22 -15.75
CA VAL A 244 -1.80 6.43 -16.20
C VAL A 244 -1.48 5.59 -17.44
N ALA A 245 -1.91 4.34 -17.47
CA ALA A 245 -1.75 3.45 -18.64
C ALA A 245 -2.53 3.97 -19.85
N ASP A 246 -3.82 4.27 -19.67
CA ASP A 246 -4.73 4.68 -20.76
C ASP A 246 -4.31 5.99 -21.43
N LYS A 247 -3.85 6.93 -20.62
CA LYS A 247 -3.50 8.29 -21.08
C LYS A 247 -2.03 8.45 -21.38
N ASN A 248 -1.23 7.39 -21.21
CA ASN A 248 0.22 7.42 -21.33
C ASN A 248 0.85 8.57 -20.51
N ILE A 249 0.45 8.70 -19.25
CA ILE A 249 0.94 9.73 -18.34
C ILE A 249 2.33 9.33 -17.85
N ILE A 250 3.36 10.08 -18.23
CA ILE A 250 4.76 9.79 -17.90
C ILE A 250 5.22 10.68 -16.74
N GLY A 251 6.04 10.13 -15.84
CA GLY A 251 6.65 10.88 -14.73
C GLY A 251 6.51 10.21 -13.37
N THR A 252 6.82 10.98 -12.31
CA THR A 252 6.75 10.52 -10.92
C THR A 252 5.60 11.20 -10.20
N TYR A 253 4.84 10.42 -9.42
CA TYR A 253 3.59 10.84 -8.80
C TYR A 253 3.46 10.29 -7.39
N ASN A 254 3.30 11.17 -6.39
CA ASN A 254 2.89 10.76 -5.05
C ASN A 254 1.39 10.44 -5.06
N THR A 255 1.03 9.21 -4.73
CA THR A 255 -0.37 8.77 -4.69
C THR A 255 -0.83 8.69 -3.24
N VAL A 256 -1.32 9.82 -2.76
CA VAL A 256 -1.67 10.07 -1.34
C VAL A 256 -2.98 10.85 -1.25
N THR A 257 -3.64 10.81 -0.10
CA THR A 257 -4.68 11.80 0.23
C THR A 257 -4.06 13.20 0.29
N PRO A 258 -4.82 14.28 0.01
CA PRO A 258 -4.29 15.64 0.16
C PRO A 258 -3.67 15.87 1.53
N ALA A 259 -2.54 16.58 1.58
CA ALA A 259 -1.84 16.88 2.81
C ALA A 259 -2.77 17.64 3.79
N GLY A 260 -2.82 17.20 5.04
CA GLY A 260 -3.65 17.80 6.07
C GLY A 260 -5.16 17.54 5.98
N ALA A 261 -5.62 16.74 5.01
CA ALA A 261 -7.04 16.48 4.80
C ALA A 261 -7.60 15.31 5.62
N PHE A 262 -6.75 14.58 6.36
CA PHE A 262 -7.17 13.42 7.14
C PHE A 262 -6.36 13.33 8.43
N THR A 263 -7.06 13.17 9.56
CA THR A 263 -6.47 13.14 10.90
C THR A 263 -6.81 11.85 11.63
N MET A 264 -6.16 11.62 12.77
CA MET A 264 -6.50 10.51 13.67
C MET A 264 -7.93 10.66 14.22
N GLY A 265 -8.40 11.90 14.47
CA GLY A 265 -9.79 12.18 14.85
C GLY A 265 -10.78 11.84 13.74
N ASP A 266 -10.45 12.11 12.49
CA ASP A 266 -11.29 11.71 11.36
C ASP A 266 -11.35 10.18 11.22
N LEU A 267 -10.22 9.49 11.40
CA LEU A 267 -10.17 8.02 11.38
C LEU A 267 -11.03 7.43 12.49
N LEU A 268 -10.97 8.01 13.70
CA LEU A 268 -11.85 7.63 14.83
C LEU A 268 -13.32 7.82 14.47
N ASN A 269 -13.69 9.00 13.98
CA ASN A 269 -15.07 9.32 13.61
C ASN A 269 -15.60 8.41 12.50
N ASP A 270 -14.77 8.11 11.49
CA ASP A 270 -15.13 7.17 10.43
C ASP A 270 -15.28 5.75 10.99
N SER A 271 -14.37 5.31 11.87
CA SER A 271 -14.43 3.99 12.50
C SER A 271 -15.72 3.80 13.32
N LEU A 272 -16.07 4.77 14.16
CA LEU A 272 -17.31 4.75 14.95
C LEU A 272 -18.55 4.75 14.03
N ALA A 273 -18.58 5.63 13.03
CA ALA A 273 -19.71 5.76 12.13
C ALA A 273 -20.00 4.48 11.32
N VAL A 274 -18.96 3.74 10.90
CA VAL A 274 -19.14 2.53 10.05
C VAL A 274 -19.30 1.25 10.87
N THR A 275 -18.82 1.23 12.11
CA THR A 275 -18.94 0.05 12.99
C THR A 275 -20.21 0.09 13.82
N GLY A 276 -20.67 1.28 14.22
CA GLY A 276 -21.75 1.49 15.18
C GLY A 276 -21.39 0.98 16.58
N ALA A 277 -20.11 0.76 16.86
CA ALA A 277 -19.66 0.18 18.12
C ALA A 277 -19.70 1.21 19.26
N ASP A 278 -20.02 0.74 20.46
CA ASP A 278 -19.85 1.50 21.70
C ASP A 278 -18.39 1.38 22.16
N MET A 279 -17.56 2.31 21.65
CA MET A 279 -16.13 2.35 21.91
C MET A 279 -15.74 3.72 22.48
N ASP A 280 -14.96 3.68 23.55
CA ASP A 280 -14.47 4.85 24.29
C ASP A 280 -12.97 5.06 23.99
N PRO A 281 -12.58 6.08 23.21
CA PRO A 281 -11.19 6.32 22.87
C PRO A 281 -10.43 6.91 24.06
N VAL A 282 -9.28 6.30 24.37
CA VAL A 282 -8.34 6.80 25.40
C VAL A 282 -7.10 7.34 24.68
N TRP A 283 -7.05 8.67 24.52
CA TRP A 283 -5.93 9.34 23.88
C TRP A 283 -4.68 9.34 24.77
N MET A 284 -3.55 8.98 24.17
CA MET A 284 -2.24 8.95 24.82
C MET A 284 -1.25 9.72 23.97
N ASP A 285 -0.75 10.84 24.51
CA ASP A 285 0.27 11.64 23.84
C ASP A 285 1.57 10.87 23.63
N TYR A 286 2.42 11.40 22.74
CA TYR A 286 3.67 10.75 22.37
C TYR A 286 4.61 10.57 23.57
N GLU A 287 4.68 11.55 24.47
CA GLU A 287 5.52 11.54 25.66
C GLU A 287 5.10 10.42 26.62
N PHE A 288 3.79 10.25 26.83
CA PHE A 288 3.26 9.14 27.64
C PHE A 288 3.64 7.79 27.03
N ILE A 289 3.43 7.63 25.70
CA ILE A 289 3.77 6.39 24.98
C ILE A 289 5.27 6.09 25.11
N GLN A 290 6.14 7.08 24.90
CA GLN A 290 7.60 6.93 25.01
C GLN A 290 8.05 6.54 26.44
N ALA A 291 7.40 7.07 27.46
CA ALA A 291 7.71 6.76 28.86
C ALA A 291 7.46 5.30 29.23
N GLN A 292 6.65 4.57 28.49
CA GLN A 292 6.41 3.14 28.72
C GLN A 292 7.58 2.24 28.31
N GLY A 293 8.48 2.72 27.43
CA GLY A 293 9.78 2.12 27.12
C GLY A 293 9.78 0.79 26.36
N ASN A 294 8.67 0.07 26.34
CA ASN A 294 8.52 -1.27 25.75
C ASN A 294 7.51 -1.33 24.59
N ILE A 295 7.09 -0.18 24.09
CA ILE A 295 6.12 -0.09 22.99
C ILE A 295 6.92 0.03 21.69
N ASP A 296 6.72 -0.93 20.79
CA ASP A 296 7.21 -0.80 19.41
C ASP A 296 6.47 0.35 18.73
N GLU A 297 7.20 1.26 18.09
CA GLU A 297 6.60 2.36 17.31
C GLU A 297 5.65 1.86 16.20
N GLY A 298 5.83 0.62 15.73
CA GLY A 298 4.92 -0.07 14.83
C GLY A 298 3.60 -0.53 15.45
N ALA A 299 3.44 -0.44 16.78
CA ALA A 299 2.23 -0.81 17.51
C ALA A 299 1.03 0.09 17.17
N PHE A 300 1.28 1.30 16.68
CA PHE A 300 0.25 2.22 16.23
C PHE A 300 0.34 2.42 14.70
N PRO A 301 -0.17 1.46 13.91
CA PRO A 301 -0.02 1.52 12.46
C PRO A 301 -0.69 2.77 11.87
N ILE A 302 -0.12 3.32 10.81
CA ILE A 302 -0.47 4.58 10.11
C ILE A 302 -0.13 5.85 10.89
N TRP A 303 -0.26 5.86 12.22
CA TRP A 303 0.13 7.02 13.00
C TRP A 303 1.66 7.14 13.05
N ILE A 304 2.17 8.30 12.69
CA ILE A 304 3.57 8.67 12.79
C ILE A 304 3.61 9.92 13.68
N PRO A 305 4.28 9.85 14.85
CA PRO A 305 4.29 10.98 15.76
C PRO A 305 4.88 12.21 15.06
N PRO A 306 4.25 13.41 15.22
CA PRO A 306 4.67 14.63 14.53
C PRO A 306 5.90 15.27 15.19
N ILE A 307 6.93 14.47 15.47
CA ILE A 307 8.22 14.92 16.02
C ILE A 307 9.15 15.40 14.90
N SER A 308 10.20 16.13 15.25
CA SER A 308 11.06 16.89 14.33
C SER A 308 11.53 16.12 13.09
N GLU A 309 11.89 14.85 13.24
CA GLU A 309 12.40 14.02 12.14
C GLU A 309 11.29 13.44 11.23
N TYR A 310 10.03 13.53 11.66
CA TYR A 310 8.85 13.01 10.94
C TYR A 310 7.74 14.05 10.76
N ALA A 311 8.00 15.30 11.09
CA ALA A 311 6.99 16.37 11.04
C ALA A 311 6.32 16.54 9.66
N GLY A 312 6.95 16.10 8.59
CA GLY A 312 6.42 16.12 7.22
C GLY A 312 5.84 14.79 6.74
N ALA A 313 5.83 13.73 7.58
CA ALA A 313 5.46 12.38 7.13
C ALA A 313 4.03 12.27 6.59
N ALA A 314 3.09 13.05 7.16
CA ALA A 314 1.70 13.13 6.71
C ALA A 314 1.43 14.39 5.84
N LEU A 315 2.48 15.04 5.36
CA LEU A 315 2.42 16.27 4.55
C LEU A 315 3.10 16.10 3.19
N VAL A 316 3.06 14.89 2.65
CA VAL A 316 3.54 14.60 1.30
C VAL A 316 2.56 15.18 0.29
N SER A 317 3.02 16.05 -0.62
CA SER A 317 2.16 16.63 -1.65
C SER A 317 1.73 15.57 -2.68
N GLY A 318 0.43 15.47 -2.92
CA GLY A 318 -0.19 14.69 -4.00
C GLY A 318 -0.70 15.56 -5.17
N GLU A 319 -0.35 16.84 -5.20
CA GLU A 319 -0.89 17.79 -6.17
C GLU A 319 -0.60 17.38 -7.62
N ARG A 320 0.59 16.83 -7.87
CA ARG A 320 0.98 16.35 -9.21
C ARG A 320 0.08 15.22 -9.69
N SER A 321 -0.24 14.24 -8.85
CA SER A 321 -1.16 13.16 -9.20
C SER A 321 -2.61 13.64 -9.33
N VAL A 322 -3.05 14.56 -8.48
CA VAL A 322 -4.38 15.16 -8.58
C VAL A 322 -4.54 15.91 -9.89
N SER A 323 -3.52 16.67 -10.33
CA SER A 323 -3.52 17.37 -11.64
C SER A 323 -3.62 16.41 -12.83
N GLN A 324 -3.22 15.16 -12.67
CA GLN A 324 -3.33 14.08 -13.65
C GLN A 324 -4.59 13.22 -13.48
N GLY A 325 -5.46 13.56 -12.52
CA GLY A 325 -6.76 12.92 -12.35
C GLY A 325 -6.82 11.88 -11.22
N LEU A 326 -5.83 11.84 -10.32
CA LEU A 326 -6.02 11.10 -9.07
C LEU A 326 -7.19 11.70 -8.31
N TRP A 327 -8.17 10.87 -8.03
CA TRP A 327 -9.31 11.20 -7.18
C TRP A 327 -9.27 10.32 -5.94
N ASN A 328 -9.43 10.94 -4.78
CA ASN A 328 -9.51 10.24 -3.51
C ASN A 328 -10.96 10.16 -3.07
N ARG A 329 -11.46 8.95 -2.81
CA ARG A 329 -12.78 8.74 -2.23
C ARG A 329 -12.86 9.29 -0.81
N PRO A 330 -14.05 9.61 -0.30
CA PRO A 330 -14.23 9.89 1.11
C PRO A 330 -13.68 8.74 1.98
N THR A 331 -12.89 9.07 3.00
CA THR A 331 -12.22 8.07 3.87
C THR A 331 -13.23 7.13 4.55
N ARG A 332 -14.42 7.64 4.85
CA ARG A 332 -15.54 6.84 5.38
C ARG A 332 -15.99 5.73 4.43
N GLU A 333 -15.89 5.90 3.12
CA GLU A 333 -16.17 4.83 2.17
C GLU A 333 -15.10 3.74 2.21
N THR A 334 -13.84 4.13 2.35
CA THR A 334 -12.73 3.20 2.57
C THR A 334 -12.95 2.40 3.84
N ALA A 335 -13.32 3.06 4.94
CA ALA A 335 -13.61 2.42 6.22
C ALA A 335 -14.78 1.44 6.12
N ARG A 336 -15.93 1.88 5.55
CA ARG A 336 -17.11 1.06 5.38
C ARG A 336 -16.83 -0.22 4.59
N ASP A 337 -16.14 -0.08 3.47
CA ASP A 337 -15.92 -1.21 2.57
C ASP A 337 -14.82 -2.15 3.12
N THR A 338 -13.87 -1.61 3.91
CA THR A 338 -12.90 -2.41 4.65
C THR A 338 -13.57 -3.24 5.74
N VAL A 339 -14.50 -2.65 6.52
CA VAL A 339 -15.30 -3.38 7.52
C VAL A 339 -16.16 -4.45 6.85
N ALA A 340 -16.80 -4.12 5.72
CA ALA A 340 -17.60 -5.07 4.98
C ALA A 340 -16.77 -6.28 4.52
N TRP A 341 -15.59 -6.02 3.95
CA TRP A 341 -14.64 -7.07 3.58
C TRP A 341 -14.16 -7.88 4.79
N TRP A 342 -13.75 -7.20 5.88
CA TRP A 342 -13.27 -7.84 7.10
C TRP A 342 -14.26 -8.86 7.66
N ARG A 343 -15.56 -8.52 7.66
CA ARG A 343 -16.63 -9.40 8.11
C ARG A 343 -16.85 -10.63 7.23
N THR A 344 -16.28 -10.69 6.02
CA THR A 344 -16.32 -11.87 5.14
C THR A 344 -15.22 -12.87 5.43
N LEU A 345 -14.23 -12.51 6.23
CA LEU A 345 -13.08 -13.36 6.52
C LEU A 345 -13.43 -14.41 7.58
N PRO A 346 -12.76 -15.59 7.55
CA PRO A 346 -12.91 -16.61 8.59
C PRO A 346 -12.53 -16.07 9.98
N SER A 347 -13.18 -16.59 11.04
CA SER A 347 -12.91 -16.18 12.44
C SER A 347 -11.43 -16.34 12.81
N GLU A 348 -10.80 -17.44 12.41
CA GLU A 348 -9.35 -17.63 12.64
C GLU A 348 -8.50 -16.47 12.13
N ARG A 349 -8.90 -15.84 10.99
CA ARG A 349 -8.21 -14.69 10.43
C ARG A 349 -8.55 -13.39 11.18
N THR A 350 -9.79 -13.21 11.60
CA THR A 350 -10.25 -11.99 12.27
C THR A 350 -9.86 -11.91 13.74
N GLU A 351 -9.57 -13.03 14.38
CA GLU A 351 -9.06 -13.12 15.75
C GLU A 351 -7.56 -12.83 15.84
N ASN A 352 -6.83 -12.84 14.72
CA ASN A 352 -5.37 -12.69 14.66
C ASN A 352 -4.97 -11.50 13.80
N LEU A 353 -5.04 -10.30 14.35
CA LEU A 353 -4.55 -9.08 13.71
C LEU A 353 -3.02 -9.12 13.55
N ARG A 354 -2.53 -8.62 12.44
CA ARG A 354 -1.10 -8.60 12.07
C ARG A 354 -0.41 -7.29 12.38
N ALA A 355 -1.17 -6.29 12.80
CA ALA A 355 -0.69 -4.98 13.18
C ALA A 355 -1.47 -4.47 14.39
N GLY A 356 -0.92 -3.47 15.05
CA GLY A 356 -1.53 -2.83 16.20
C GLY A 356 -1.05 -3.40 17.54
N LEU A 357 -1.64 -2.91 18.61
CA LEU A 357 -1.36 -3.38 19.96
C LEU A 357 -1.89 -4.79 20.20
N SER A 358 -1.13 -5.60 20.93
CA SER A 358 -1.70 -6.83 21.50
C SER A 358 -2.74 -6.49 22.58
N VAL A 359 -3.65 -7.43 22.83
CA VAL A 359 -4.69 -7.26 23.85
C VAL A 359 -4.08 -7.01 25.24
N GLU A 360 -2.98 -7.70 25.55
CA GLU A 360 -2.27 -7.60 26.82
C GLU A 360 -1.64 -6.21 26.97
N LEU A 361 -0.91 -5.75 25.95
CA LEU A 361 -0.25 -4.44 25.99
C LEU A 361 -1.26 -3.30 26.05
N GLU A 362 -2.36 -3.39 25.30
CA GLU A 362 -3.42 -2.39 25.35
C GLU A 362 -4.03 -2.27 26.76
N LYS A 363 -4.29 -3.41 27.45
CA LYS A 363 -4.76 -3.43 28.83
C LYS A 363 -3.78 -2.77 29.80
N GLU A 364 -2.49 -3.09 29.69
CA GLU A 364 -1.43 -2.50 30.52
C GLU A 364 -1.42 -0.98 30.37
N LEU A 365 -1.48 -0.48 29.13
CA LEU A 365 -1.51 0.94 28.84
C LEU A 365 -2.73 1.63 29.45
N LEU A 366 -3.92 1.05 29.29
CA LEU A 366 -5.16 1.59 29.85
C LEU A 366 -5.13 1.67 31.38
N ILE A 367 -4.59 0.65 32.05
CA ILE A 367 -4.42 0.64 33.51
C ILE A 367 -3.42 1.73 33.93
N THR A 368 -2.27 1.80 33.27
CA THR A 368 -1.23 2.80 33.60
C THR A 368 -1.74 4.21 33.40
N LYS A 369 -2.46 4.49 32.31
CA LYS A 369 -3.06 5.81 32.05
C LYS A 369 -4.06 6.20 33.11
N THR A 370 -4.90 5.25 33.57
CA THR A 370 -5.90 5.50 34.65
C THR A 370 -5.24 5.83 35.99
N ASN A 371 -4.09 5.22 36.29
CA ASN A 371 -3.35 5.43 37.54
C ASN A 371 -2.51 6.72 37.53
N SER A 372 -2.28 7.31 36.37
CA SER A 372 -1.45 8.53 36.20
C SER A 372 -2.24 9.82 36.12
N GLY A 373 -3.55 9.76 36.04
CA GLY A 373 -4.47 10.90 35.98
C GLY A 373 -5.35 10.99 37.22
#